data_bbb721ae217f32185304996b53ab45be
#
_entry.id   bbb721ae217f32185304996b53ab45be
#
_cell.length_a   1.000
_cell.length_b   1.000
_cell.length_c   1.000
_cell.angle_alpha   90.00
_cell.angle_beta   90.00
_cell.angle_gamma   90.00
#
_symmetry.space_group_name_H-M   'P 1'
#
loop_
_entity.id
_entity.type
_entity.pdbx_description
1 polymer ?
#
loop_
_entity_poly.entity_id
_entity_poly.type
_entity_poly.pdbx_seq_one_letter_code
_entity_poly.pdbx_strand_id
1 'polypeptide(L)'
;MDPIIEQLRGKVIASCQAYMGEPLRHPETMAQMARACELGGAGGIRCQGLSDIAAIKGRTEVPVIGIWKEGHEGVYITPTLRHARACVMAGADIVAIDATDRPRPDGNTLEDTVRPLKEEGVLVMADCSTIEDIRHAFAIGCDIASTTLSHPGAAIDCGMADGPDVALVRQAVEEFPDKPVICEGRVHTPADAKAAMDAGAWAVVVGTAITHPTSITSWFVEAAGK
;
A
#
# COMPACT_ATOMS: atom_id res chain seq x y z
N MET A 1 -3.99 -2.57 20.17
CA MET A 1 -3.31 -2.39 18.86
C MET A 1 -2.20 -3.41 18.76
N ASP A 2 -2.08 -4.08 17.60
CA ASP A 2 -1.00 -5.04 17.36
C ASP A 2 0.37 -4.30 17.34
N PRO A 3 1.44 -4.87 17.92
CA PRO A 3 2.76 -4.23 17.97
C PRO A 3 3.36 -3.90 16.59
N ILE A 4 3.08 -4.73 15.57
CA ILE A 4 3.54 -4.48 14.19
C ILE A 4 2.88 -3.22 13.62
N ILE A 5 1.59 -3.04 13.85
CA ILE A 5 0.85 -1.85 13.42
C ILE A 5 1.33 -0.61 14.17
N GLU A 6 1.60 -0.75 15.47
CA GLU A 6 2.10 0.36 16.29
C GLU A 6 3.49 0.84 15.83
N GLN A 7 4.36 -0.05 15.34
CA GLN A 7 5.66 0.30 14.76
C GLN A 7 5.54 1.24 13.56
N LEU A 8 4.42 1.18 12.82
CA LEU A 8 4.19 2.04 11.66
C LEU A 8 3.71 3.45 12.03
N ARG A 9 3.31 3.70 13.27
CA ARG A 9 2.76 4.99 13.70
C ARG A 9 3.75 6.13 13.49
N GLY A 10 3.31 7.15 12.76
CA GLY A 10 4.13 8.33 12.47
C GLY A 10 5.27 8.09 11.47
N LYS A 11 5.24 6.98 10.73
CA LYS A 11 6.31 6.59 9.82
C LYS A 11 5.95 6.79 8.34
N VAL A 12 6.99 6.91 7.54
CA VAL A 12 6.92 6.71 6.09
C VAL A 12 7.14 5.23 5.81
N ILE A 13 6.27 4.66 4.97
CA ILE A 13 6.37 3.31 4.43
C ILE A 13 6.82 3.45 2.97
N ALA A 14 7.95 2.87 2.61
CA ALA A 14 8.41 2.90 1.22
C ALA A 14 7.76 1.77 0.41
N SER A 15 7.09 2.12 -0.68
CA SER A 15 6.50 1.14 -1.59
C SER A 15 7.51 0.78 -2.67
N CYS A 16 8.16 -0.37 -2.51
CA CYS A 16 9.18 -0.90 -3.42
C CYS A 16 8.52 -1.83 -4.43
N GLN A 17 8.13 -1.30 -5.57
CA GLN A 17 7.47 -2.04 -6.65
C GLN A 17 8.04 -1.62 -7.99
N ALA A 18 8.26 -2.58 -8.88
CA ALA A 18 8.59 -2.35 -10.28
C ALA A 18 7.54 -3.00 -11.18
N TYR A 19 7.15 -2.32 -12.24
CA TYR A 19 6.13 -2.79 -13.18
C TYR A 19 6.69 -3.77 -14.20
N MET A 20 5.81 -4.48 -14.90
CA MET A 20 6.20 -5.38 -15.98
C MET A 20 6.98 -4.63 -17.05
N GLY A 21 8.15 -5.14 -17.42
CA GLY A 21 9.04 -4.52 -18.43
C GLY A 21 10.02 -3.48 -17.89
N GLU A 22 9.94 -3.10 -16.60
CA GLU A 22 10.89 -2.14 -16.04
C GLU A 22 12.26 -2.74 -15.74
N PRO A 23 13.35 -1.96 -15.96
CA PRO A 23 14.72 -2.44 -15.74
C PRO A 23 15.02 -2.90 -14.31
N LEU A 24 14.35 -2.30 -13.31
CA LEU A 24 14.56 -2.61 -11.90
C LEU A 24 13.72 -3.79 -11.40
N ARG A 25 12.89 -4.41 -12.26
CA ARG A 25 12.03 -5.53 -11.87
C ARG A 25 12.83 -6.81 -11.63
N HIS A 26 13.45 -6.88 -10.48
CA HIS A 26 14.16 -8.06 -10.01
C HIS A 26 14.12 -8.11 -8.48
N PRO A 27 13.85 -9.26 -7.84
CA PRO A 27 13.69 -9.35 -6.38
C PRO A 27 14.89 -8.83 -5.60
N GLU A 28 16.11 -9.12 -6.05
CA GLU A 28 17.33 -8.62 -5.42
C GLU A 28 17.41 -7.09 -5.47
N THR A 29 17.05 -6.48 -6.62
CA THR A 29 17.03 -5.02 -6.77
C THR A 29 15.98 -4.39 -5.84
N MET A 30 14.79 -4.98 -5.75
CA MET A 30 13.76 -4.51 -4.83
C MET A 30 14.19 -4.64 -3.37
N ALA A 31 14.90 -5.70 -3.01
CA ALA A 31 15.42 -5.88 -1.66
C ALA A 31 16.55 -4.89 -1.31
N GLN A 32 17.42 -4.57 -2.27
CA GLN A 32 18.44 -3.52 -2.10
C GLN A 32 17.80 -2.13 -1.93
N MET A 33 16.79 -1.82 -2.73
CA MET A 33 16.02 -0.58 -2.65
C MET A 33 15.29 -0.48 -1.30
N ALA A 34 14.62 -1.54 -0.86
CA ALA A 34 13.96 -1.59 0.45
C ALA A 34 14.96 -1.33 1.59
N ARG A 35 16.13 -1.96 1.54
CA ARG A 35 17.17 -1.72 2.55
C ARG A 35 17.69 -0.28 2.51
N ALA A 36 17.85 0.32 1.34
CA ALA A 36 18.23 1.72 1.23
C ALA A 36 17.16 2.65 1.82
N CYS A 37 15.88 2.38 1.58
CA CYS A 37 14.76 3.12 2.18
C CYS A 37 14.74 2.98 3.71
N GLU A 38 14.94 1.78 4.23
CA GLU A 38 15.05 1.54 5.67
C GLU A 38 16.21 2.32 6.30
N LEU A 39 17.39 2.33 5.68
CA LEU A 39 18.52 3.16 6.12
C LEU A 39 18.23 4.66 6.06
N GLY A 40 17.33 5.07 5.14
CA GLY A 40 16.81 6.43 5.05
C GLY A 40 15.74 6.77 6.11
N GLY A 41 15.36 5.81 6.95
CA GLY A 41 14.39 6.00 8.04
C GLY A 41 12.97 5.56 7.73
N ALA A 42 12.72 4.84 6.64
CA ALA A 42 11.42 4.20 6.41
C ALA A 42 11.10 3.22 7.54
N GLY A 43 9.91 3.33 8.11
CA GLY A 43 9.45 2.48 9.22
C GLY A 43 8.67 1.25 8.78
N GLY A 44 8.51 1.03 7.48
CA GLY A 44 7.90 -0.15 6.87
C GLY A 44 8.18 -0.20 5.37
N ILE A 45 8.01 -1.36 4.78
CA ILE A 45 8.14 -1.58 3.33
C ILE A 45 6.85 -2.19 2.80
N ARG A 46 6.30 -1.63 1.72
CA ARG A 46 5.24 -2.25 0.94
C ARG A 46 5.83 -2.79 -0.36
N CYS A 47 5.49 -4.01 -0.74
CA CYS A 47 6.05 -4.63 -1.94
C CYS A 47 5.08 -5.62 -2.60
N GLN A 48 5.31 -5.92 -3.88
CA GLN A 48 4.43 -6.79 -4.64
C GLN A 48 5.16 -8.02 -5.18
N GLY A 49 4.46 -9.18 -5.13
CA GLY A 49 4.96 -10.45 -5.65
C GLY A 49 5.74 -11.26 -4.62
N LEU A 50 5.57 -12.56 -4.66
CA LEU A 50 6.05 -13.47 -3.63
C LEU A 50 7.59 -13.47 -3.50
N SER A 51 8.27 -13.39 -4.64
CA SER A 51 9.75 -13.37 -4.67
C SER A 51 10.31 -12.07 -4.07
N ASP A 52 9.64 -10.92 -4.33
CA ASP A 52 10.05 -9.64 -3.78
C ASP A 52 9.81 -9.61 -2.26
N ILE A 53 8.63 -10.09 -1.81
CA ILE A 53 8.30 -10.20 -0.38
C ILE A 53 9.38 -11.01 0.35
N ALA A 54 9.71 -12.22 -0.15
CA ALA A 54 10.70 -13.08 0.48
C ALA A 54 12.11 -12.44 0.49
N ALA A 55 12.52 -11.83 -0.62
CA ALA A 55 13.83 -11.19 -0.70
C ALA A 55 13.95 -9.95 0.21
N ILE A 56 12.90 -9.12 0.28
CA ILE A 56 12.84 -7.94 1.14
C ILE A 56 12.82 -8.35 2.61
N LYS A 57 11.97 -9.33 2.98
CA LYS A 57 11.87 -9.84 4.35
C LYS A 57 13.20 -10.41 4.87
N GLY A 58 13.99 -11.01 3.99
CA GLY A 58 15.33 -11.50 4.32
C GLY A 58 16.40 -10.41 4.47
N ARG A 59 16.09 -9.14 4.18
CA ARG A 59 17.09 -8.05 4.12
C ARG A 59 16.74 -6.84 4.99
N THR A 60 15.50 -6.69 5.41
CA THR A 60 15.01 -5.56 6.22
C THR A 60 14.48 -6.05 7.57
N GLU A 61 14.55 -5.18 8.58
CA GLU A 61 14.05 -5.47 9.94
C GLU A 61 12.68 -4.81 10.21
N VAL A 62 12.25 -3.87 9.34
CA VAL A 62 10.96 -3.19 9.47
C VAL A 62 9.81 -4.06 8.95
N PRO A 63 8.56 -3.81 9.39
CA PRO A 63 7.39 -4.53 8.89
C PRO A 63 7.26 -4.51 7.37
N VAL A 64 6.89 -5.64 6.79
CA VAL A 64 6.67 -5.83 5.34
C VAL A 64 5.19 -5.99 5.06
N ILE A 65 4.63 -5.06 4.27
CA ILE A 65 3.27 -5.11 3.75
C ILE A 65 3.33 -5.75 2.36
N GLY A 66 2.80 -6.96 2.24
CA GLY A 66 2.84 -7.73 1.01
C GLY A 66 1.54 -7.63 0.21
N ILE A 67 1.68 -7.54 -1.11
CA ILE A 67 0.59 -7.72 -2.07
C ILE A 67 1.02 -8.66 -3.19
N TRP A 68 0.05 -9.26 -3.86
CA TRP A 68 0.29 -9.98 -5.10
C TRP A 68 -0.70 -9.50 -6.17
N LYS A 69 -0.19 -8.76 -7.16
CA LYS A 69 -1.00 -8.30 -8.30
C LYS A 69 -1.12 -9.41 -9.34
N GLU A 70 -2.34 -9.77 -9.70
CA GLU A 70 -2.65 -10.69 -10.81
C GLU A 70 -3.64 -10.02 -11.76
N GLY A 71 -3.22 -9.82 -13.02
CA GLY A 71 -3.98 -9.02 -13.98
C GLY A 71 -3.75 -7.51 -13.83
N HIS A 72 -4.64 -6.73 -14.43
CA HIS A 72 -4.58 -5.25 -14.45
C HIS A 72 -5.97 -4.60 -14.56
N GLU A 73 -7.04 -5.39 -14.53
CA GLU A 73 -8.43 -4.94 -14.59
C GLU A 73 -9.22 -5.43 -13.38
N GLY A 74 -10.25 -4.71 -13.00
CA GLY A 74 -11.11 -5.05 -11.87
C GLY A 74 -10.35 -5.09 -10.55
N VAL A 75 -10.61 -6.11 -9.74
CA VAL A 75 -9.88 -6.39 -8.50
C VAL A 75 -8.64 -7.20 -8.84
N TYR A 76 -7.47 -6.57 -8.83
CA TYR A 76 -6.18 -7.21 -9.18
C TYR A 76 -5.13 -7.15 -8.06
N ILE A 77 -5.33 -6.34 -7.02
CA ILE A 77 -4.44 -6.28 -5.85
C ILE A 77 -4.86 -7.35 -4.85
N THR A 78 -4.07 -8.40 -4.72
CA THR A 78 -4.32 -9.54 -3.83
C THR A 78 -5.80 -10.00 -3.95
N PRO A 79 -6.23 -10.42 -5.15
CA PRO A 79 -7.64 -10.47 -5.50
C PRO A 79 -8.43 -11.58 -4.82
N THR A 80 -7.77 -12.59 -4.24
CA THR A 80 -8.43 -13.73 -3.60
C THR A 80 -7.72 -14.17 -2.33
N LEU A 81 -8.39 -14.99 -1.51
CA LEU A 81 -7.80 -15.60 -0.32
C LEU A 81 -6.51 -16.39 -0.62
N ARG A 82 -6.45 -17.06 -1.78
CA ARG A 82 -5.23 -17.77 -2.23
C ARG A 82 -4.04 -16.82 -2.35
N HIS A 83 -4.24 -15.62 -2.92
CA HIS A 83 -3.18 -14.62 -3.08
C HIS A 83 -2.73 -14.08 -1.72
N ALA A 84 -3.67 -13.79 -0.85
CA ALA A 84 -3.38 -13.29 0.49
C ALA A 84 -2.56 -14.29 1.30
N ARG A 85 -2.97 -15.56 1.36
CA ARG A 85 -2.21 -16.63 2.03
C ARG A 85 -0.81 -16.83 1.45
N ALA A 86 -0.67 -16.71 0.13
CA ALA A 86 0.65 -16.81 -0.51
C ALA A 86 1.58 -15.67 -0.11
N CYS A 87 1.07 -14.44 0.05
CA CYS A 87 1.85 -13.31 0.58
C CYS A 87 2.31 -13.58 2.03
N VAL A 88 1.44 -14.12 2.89
CA VAL A 88 1.81 -14.55 4.26
C VAL A 88 2.91 -15.60 4.22
N MET A 89 2.75 -16.64 3.41
CA MET A 89 3.75 -17.71 3.27
C MET A 89 5.10 -17.19 2.72
N ALA A 90 5.09 -16.13 1.93
CA ALA A 90 6.31 -15.49 1.46
C ALA A 90 6.99 -14.60 2.53
N GLY A 91 6.35 -14.38 3.67
CA GLY A 91 6.91 -13.66 4.82
C GLY A 91 6.36 -12.26 5.05
N ALA A 92 5.25 -11.87 4.42
CA ALA A 92 4.59 -10.61 4.72
C ALA A 92 4.07 -10.59 6.17
N ASP A 93 4.35 -9.50 6.90
CA ASP A 93 3.84 -9.27 8.25
C ASP A 93 2.39 -8.76 8.20
N ILE A 94 2.05 -8.02 7.16
CA ILE A 94 0.72 -7.48 6.88
C ILE A 94 0.41 -7.80 5.42
N VAL A 95 -0.82 -8.22 5.13
CA VAL A 95 -1.28 -8.41 3.75
C VAL A 95 -2.24 -7.30 3.38
N ALA A 96 -1.95 -6.57 2.29
CA ALA A 96 -2.87 -5.60 1.75
C ALA A 96 -3.72 -6.22 0.64
N ILE A 97 -5.01 -5.91 0.64
CA ILE A 97 -6.01 -6.43 -0.29
C ILE A 97 -6.88 -5.31 -0.83
N ASP A 98 -7.30 -5.42 -2.08
CA ASP A 98 -8.32 -4.53 -2.64
C ASP A 98 -9.62 -4.67 -1.83
N ALA A 99 -10.08 -3.59 -1.23
CA ALA A 99 -11.25 -3.57 -0.35
C ALA A 99 -12.45 -2.84 -0.95
N THR A 100 -12.43 -2.61 -2.26
CA THR A 100 -13.57 -2.04 -2.97
C THR A 100 -14.69 -3.06 -3.13
N ASP A 101 -15.91 -2.57 -3.44
CA ASP A 101 -17.10 -3.40 -3.71
C ASP A 101 -17.10 -4.07 -5.09
N ARG A 102 -16.03 -3.87 -5.89
CA ARG A 102 -15.89 -4.46 -7.21
C ARG A 102 -15.89 -5.99 -7.16
N PRO A 103 -16.50 -6.67 -8.17
CA PRO A 103 -16.51 -8.13 -8.22
C PRO A 103 -15.12 -8.73 -8.21
N ARG A 104 -14.91 -9.73 -7.35
CA ARG A 104 -13.65 -10.49 -7.27
C ARG A 104 -13.62 -11.60 -8.32
N PRO A 105 -12.43 -11.96 -8.85
CA PRO A 105 -12.31 -12.93 -9.93
C PRO A 105 -12.75 -14.35 -9.56
N ASP A 106 -12.78 -14.67 -8.26
CA ASP A 106 -13.24 -15.98 -7.75
C ASP A 106 -14.72 -16.00 -7.34
N GLY A 107 -15.45 -14.87 -7.53
CA GLY A 107 -16.85 -14.73 -7.17
C GLY A 107 -17.14 -14.61 -5.68
N ASN A 108 -16.12 -14.60 -4.83
CA ASN A 108 -16.25 -14.42 -3.37
C ASN A 108 -16.43 -12.95 -3.01
N THR A 109 -16.98 -12.69 -1.83
CA THR A 109 -17.03 -11.35 -1.24
C THR A 109 -15.71 -10.96 -0.60
N LEU A 110 -15.56 -9.67 -0.25
CA LEU A 110 -14.43 -9.22 0.56
C LEU A 110 -14.41 -9.93 1.93
N GLU A 111 -15.57 -10.07 2.56
CA GLU A 111 -15.72 -10.75 3.86
C GLU A 111 -15.28 -12.22 3.80
N ASP A 112 -15.61 -12.95 2.71
CA ASP A 112 -15.16 -14.33 2.52
C ASP A 112 -13.64 -14.47 2.39
N THR A 113 -12.96 -13.38 2.00
CA THR A 113 -11.50 -13.29 1.96
C THR A 113 -10.92 -12.89 3.32
N VAL A 114 -11.51 -11.90 3.99
CA VAL A 114 -10.96 -11.33 5.25
C VAL A 114 -11.18 -12.27 6.42
N ARG A 115 -12.37 -12.82 6.58
CA ARG A 115 -12.72 -13.67 7.74
C ARG A 115 -11.74 -14.82 7.96
N PRO A 116 -11.39 -15.66 6.97
CA PRO A 116 -10.41 -16.73 7.19
C PRO A 116 -9.02 -16.20 7.56
N LEU A 117 -8.58 -15.09 6.99
CA LEU A 117 -7.31 -14.46 7.34
C LEU A 117 -7.30 -14.02 8.80
N LYS A 118 -8.40 -13.45 9.28
CA LYS A 118 -8.52 -13.03 10.69
C LYS A 118 -8.55 -14.22 11.64
N GLU A 119 -9.21 -15.31 11.27
CA GLU A 119 -9.21 -16.58 12.03
C GLU A 119 -7.79 -17.19 12.11
N GLU A 120 -6.96 -16.98 11.09
CA GLU A 120 -5.55 -17.38 11.02
C GLU A 120 -4.59 -16.41 11.73
N GLY A 121 -5.11 -15.31 12.31
CA GLY A 121 -4.30 -14.29 13.00
C GLY A 121 -3.51 -13.36 12.06
N VAL A 122 -3.87 -13.30 10.79
CA VAL A 122 -3.20 -12.44 9.80
C VAL A 122 -3.62 -10.98 9.98
N LEU A 123 -2.68 -10.06 9.91
CA LEU A 123 -2.94 -8.63 9.85
C LEU A 123 -3.32 -8.24 8.42
N VAL A 124 -4.49 -7.60 8.28
CA VAL A 124 -5.07 -7.23 6.99
C VAL A 124 -5.15 -5.71 6.85
N MET A 125 -4.54 -5.18 5.79
CA MET A 125 -4.68 -3.80 5.34
C MET A 125 -5.67 -3.76 4.16
N ALA A 126 -6.65 -2.87 4.24
CA ALA A 126 -7.66 -2.67 3.21
C ALA A 126 -7.28 -1.52 2.30
N ASP A 127 -7.06 -1.78 1.01
CA ASP A 127 -6.88 -0.76 -0.02
C ASP A 127 -8.26 -0.25 -0.46
N CYS A 128 -8.63 0.96 -0.02
CA CYS A 128 -9.95 1.55 -0.18
C CYS A 128 -9.94 2.69 -1.21
N SER A 129 -11.09 2.92 -1.83
CA SER A 129 -11.35 4.02 -2.76
C SER A 129 -12.21 5.12 -2.14
N THR A 130 -13.14 4.74 -1.25
CA THR A 130 -14.15 5.62 -0.67
C THR A 130 -14.23 5.45 0.85
N ILE A 131 -14.95 6.35 1.51
CA ILE A 131 -15.24 6.20 2.95
C ILE A 131 -16.15 4.99 3.21
N GLU A 132 -17.02 4.64 2.27
CA GLU A 132 -17.87 3.46 2.36
C GLU A 132 -17.04 2.17 2.38
N ASP A 133 -15.99 2.09 1.55
CA ASP A 133 -15.04 0.97 1.58
C ASP A 133 -14.34 0.87 2.94
N ILE A 134 -13.92 2.01 3.49
CA ILE A 134 -13.26 2.06 4.82
C ILE A 134 -14.21 1.59 5.92
N ARG A 135 -15.47 2.04 5.90
CA ARG A 135 -16.51 1.58 6.85
C ARG A 135 -16.69 0.07 6.77
N HIS A 136 -16.84 -0.44 5.56
CA HIS A 136 -17.03 -1.87 5.30
C HIS A 136 -15.81 -2.66 5.77
N ALA A 137 -14.60 -2.25 5.39
CA ALA A 137 -13.36 -2.91 5.77
C ALA A 137 -13.20 -3.05 7.30
N PHE A 138 -13.44 -1.98 8.06
CA PHE A 138 -13.38 -2.04 9.51
C PHE A 138 -14.50 -2.88 10.12
N ALA A 139 -15.71 -2.85 9.53
CA ALA A 139 -16.84 -3.65 10.00
C ALA A 139 -16.60 -5.15 9.88
N ILE A 140 -15.91 -5.61 8.83
CA ILE A 140 -15.56 -7.02 8.61
C ILE A 140 -14.25 -7.46 9.25
N GLY A 141 -13.55 -6.55 9.97
CA GLY A 141 -12.40 -6.88 10.80
C GLY A 141 -11.03 -6.62 10.20
N CYS A 142 -10.91 -5.83 9.12
CA CYS A 142 -9.60 -5.35 8.68
C CYS A 142 -8.93 -4.52 9.79
N ASP A 143 -7.62 -4.63 9.91
CA ASP A 143 -6.83 -3.98 10.96
C ASP A 143 -6.45 -2.54 10.58
N ILE A 144 -6.22 -2.29 9.29
CA ILE A 144 -5.76 -1.02 8.73
C ILE A 144 -6.62 -0.69 7.52
N ALA A 145 -6.99 0.58 7.34
CA ALA A 145 -7.52 1.09 6.08
C ALA A 145 -6.51 2.00 5.40
N SER A 146 -6.48 2.01 4.07
CA SER A 146 -5.59 2.84 3.28
C SER A 146 -6.33 3.50 2.12
N THR A 147 -5.94 4.72 1.76
CA THR A 147 -6.53 5.48 0.64
C THR A 147 -5.93 5.10 -0.72
N THR A 148 -5.31 3.93 -0.83
CA THR A 148 -4.56 3.45 -2.01
C THR A 148 -5.31 3.62 -3.33
N LEU A 149 -6.61 3.34 -3.32
CA LEU A 149 -7.48 3.33 -4.50
C LEU A 149 -8.39 4.56 -4.58
N SER A 150 -8.17 5.56 -3.72
CA SER A 150 -8.97 6.79 -3.70
C SER A 150 -8.71 7.59 -4.97
N HIS A 151 -9.50 7.40 -5.97
CA HIS A 151 -9.80 8.30 -7.10
C HIS A 151 -10.61 7.53 -8.16
N PRO A 152 -11.78 7.98 -8.56
CA PRO A 152 -12.47 7.36 -9.67
C PRO A 152 -11.64 7.59 -10.95
N GLY A 153 -11.20 6.51 -11.56
CA GLY A 153 -10.35 6.54 -12.75
C GLY A 153 -8.85 6.57 -12.47
N ALA A 154 -8.39 6.00 -11.35
CA ALA A 154 -6.98 5.78 -11.07
C ALA A 154 -6.30 5.00 -12.21
N ALA A 155 -6.20 5.65 -13.36
CA ALA A 155 -5.20 5.32 -14.34
C ALA A 155 -3.84 5.51 -13.67
N ILE A 156 -2.95 4.59 -13.91
CA ILE A 156 -1.56 4.52 -13.41
C ILE A 156 -0.75 5.80 -13.76
N ASP A 157 -1.33 6.73 -14.47
CA ASP A 157 -0.75 7.97 -15.01
C ASP A 157 -1.35 9.22 -14.35
N CYS A 158 -1.31 9.26 -13.00
CA CYS A 158 -1.61 10.50 -12.28
C CYS A 158 -0.40 11.43 -12.41
N GLY A 159 -0.55 12.49 -13.20
CA GLY A 159 0.43 13.57 -13.25
C GLY A 159 0.74 14.13 -11.86
N MET A 160 1.87 14.83 -11.70
CA MET A 160 2.29 15.45 -10.43
C MET A 160 1.27 16.44 -9.82
N ALA A 161 0.26 16.83 -10.59
CA ALA A 161 -0.71 17.88 -10.21
C ALA A 161 -1.73 17.43 -9.13
N ASP A 162 -1.96 16.12 -9.01
CA ASP A 162 -2.95 15.58 -8.08
C ASP A 162 -2.25 14.97 -6.86
N GLY A 163 -2.18 15.68 -5.75
CA GLY A 163 -1.64 15.21 -4.48
C GLY A 163 -2.47 14.07 -3.85
N PRO A 164 -2.09 13.61 -2.66
CA PRO A 164 -2.81 12.56 -1.92
C PRO A 164 -4.23 13.01 -1.54
N ASP A 165 -5.13 12.05 -1.35
CA ASP A 165 -6.50 12.31 -0.90
C ASP A 165 -6.55 12.60 0.61
N VAL A 166 -6.06 13.78 0.97
CA VAL A 166 -6.03 14.26 2.37
C VAL A 166 -7.45 14.45 2.93
N ALA A 167 -8.44 14.71 2.07
CA ALA A 167 -9.82 14.88 2.49
C ALA A 167 -10.41 13.54 2.99
N LEU A 168 -10.20 12.47 2.23
CA LEU A 168 -10.62 11.13 2.64
C LEU A 168 -9.89 10.66 3.91
N VAL A 169 -8.58 10.94 4.03
CA VAL A 169 -7.83 10.64 5.26
C VAL A 169 -8.46 11.32 6.46
N ARG A 170 -8.71 12.64 6.37
CA ARG A 170 -9.31 13.42 7.48
C ARG A 170 -10.68 12.88 7.86
N GLN A 171 -11.54 12.63 6.87
CA GLN A 171 -12.87 12.07 7.11
C GLN A 171 -12.79 10.71 7.82
N ALA A 172 -11.90 9.82 7.37
CA ALA A 172 -11.73 8.50 7.95
C ALA A 172 -11.19 8.55 9.39
N VAL A 173 -10.22 9.42 9.66
CA VAL A 173 -9.65 9.59 11.01
C VAL A 173 -10.67 10.20 11.97
N GLU A 174 -11.50 11.14 11.53
CA GLU A 174 -12.58 11.72 12.35
C GLU A 174 -13.64 10.68 12.70
N GLU A 175 -13.98 9.79 11.75
CA GLU A 175 -14.99 8.74 11.96
C GLU A 175 -14.45 7.55 12.77
N PHE A 176 -13.16 7.23 12.61
CA PHE A 176 -12.51 6.08 13.25
C PHE A 176 -11.25 6.48 14.04
N PRO A 177 -11.36 7.27 15.11
CA PRO A 177 -10.20 7.86 15.80
C PRO A 177 -9.27 6.82 16.45
N ASP A 178 -9.77 5.62 16.72
CA ASP A 178 -9.01 4.53 17.35
C ASP A 178 -8.47 3.50 16.32
N LYS A 179 -8.68 3.75 15.02
CA LYS A 179 -8.28 2.84 13.94
C LYS A 179 -7.14 3.42 13.11
N PRO A 180 -6.18 2.59 12.67
CA PRO A 180 -5.10 3.05 11.82
C PRO A 180 -5.60 3.32 10.39
N VAL A 181 -5.52 4.58 9.96
CA VAL A 181 -5.77 5.00 8.58
C VAL A 181 -4.45 5.43 7.96
N ILE A 182 -4.04 4.78 6.90
CA ILE A 182 -2.80 5.06 6.16
C ILE A 182 -3.13 5.87 4.91
N CYS A 183 -2.39 6.97 4.69
CA CYS A 183 -2.45 7.70 3.44
C CYS A 183 -1.55 7.02 2.40
N GLU A 184 -2.11 6.63 1.28
CA GLU A 184 -1.38 6.08 0.14
C GLU A 184 -1.97 6.62 -1.17
N GLY A 185 -1.11 6.80 -2.17
CA GLY A 185 -1.47 7.30 -3.49
C GLY A 185 -1.10 8.76 -3.68
N ARG A 186 -0.41 9.05 -4.79
CA ARG A 186 -0.04 10.40 -5.24
C ARG A 186 0.77 11.24 -4.23
N VAL A 187 1.46 10.60 -3.31
CA VAL A 187 2.41 11.27 -2.42
C VAL A 187 3.72 11.45 -3.19
N HIS A 188 3.91 12.62 -3.79
CA HIS A 188 5.02 12.89 -4.70
C HIS A 188 6.10 13.79 -4.10
N THR A 189 5.78 14.52 -3.04
CA THR A 189 6.69 15.45 -2.40
C THR A 189 6.73 15.25 -0.87
N PRO A 190 7.80 15.70 -0.18
CA PRO A 190 7.80 15.74 1.28
C PRO A 190 6.66 16.58 1.87
N ALA A 191 6.18 17.60 1.14
CA ALA A 191 5.04 18.42 1.56
C ALA A 191 3.73 17.60 1.55
N ASP A 192 3.53 16.73 0.56
CA ASP A 192 2.37 15.83 0.51
C ASP A 192 2.37 14.85 1.69
N ALA A 193 3.52 14.26 1.98
CA ALA A 193 3.67 13.36 3.12
C ALA A 193 3.34 14.10 4.44
N LYS A 194 3.84 15.35 4.59
CA LYS A 194 3.51 16.17 5.74
C LYS A 194 2.01 16.48 5.82
N ALA A 195 1.38 16.85 4.70
CA ALA A 195 -0.05 17.16 4.66
C ALA A 195 -0.91 15.95 5.06
N ALA A 196 -0.53 14.74 4.64
CA ALA A 196 -1.19 13.51 5.05
C ALA A 196 -1.06 13.25 6.56
N MET A 197 0.14 13.46 7.13
CA MET A 197 0.36 13.32 8.58
C MET A 197 -0.40 14.39 9.38
N ASP A 198 -0.41 15.63 8.91
CA ASP A 198 -1.17 16.73 9.53
C ASP A 198 -2.70 16.50 9.48
N ALA A 199 -3.17 15.69 8.53
CA ALA A 199 -4.57 15.25 8.46
C ALA A 199 -4.92 14.12 9.44
N GLY A 200 -3.93 13.61 10.18
CA GLY A 200 -4.10 12.56 11.18
C GLY A 200 -3.79 11.14 10.68
N ALA A 201 -3.20 10.98 9.49
CA ALA A 201 -2.82 9.66 9.02
C ALA A 201 -1.91 8.94 10.02
N TRP A 202 -2.15 7.64 10.21
CA TRP A 202 -1.33 6.77 11.07
C TRP A 202 0.10 6.62 10.52
N ALA A 203 0.20 6.49 9.22
CA ALA A 203 1.43 6.42 8.44
C ALA A 203 1.18 6.91 7.01
N VAL A 204 2.24 7.10 6.24
CA VAL A 204 2.17 7.51 4.83
C VAL A 204 2.95 6.53 3.97
N VAL A 205 2.32 5.99 2.93
CA VAL A 205 3.01 5.17 1.92
C VAL A 205 3.47 6.05 0.76
N VAL A 206 4.76 5.97 0.44
CA VAL A 206 5.37 6.68 -0.69
C VAL A 206 5.99 5.65 -1.64
N GLY A 207 5.49 5.60 -2.86
CA GLY A 207 5.99 4.70 -3.90
C GLY A 207 6.83 5.44 -4.94
N THR A 208 6.18 5.90 -6.00
CA THR A 208 6.79 6.47 -7.21
C THR A 208 7.89 7.50 -6.91
N ALA A 209 7.66 8.41 -5.98
CA ALA A 209 8.60 9.48 -5.65
C ALA A 209 9.89 9.01 -4.97
N ILE A 210 9.96 7.77 -4.48
CA ILE A 210 11.16 7.21 -3.84
C ILE A 210 11.74 6.07 -4.67
N THR A 211 10.90 5.21 -5.25
CA THR A 211 11.33 3.89 -5.73
C THR A 211 11.17 3.69 -7.24
N HIS A 212 10.72 4.73 -7.99
CA HIS A 212 10.44 4.64 -9.41
C HIS A 212 11.26 5.64 -10.23
N PRO A 213 12.58 5.39 -10.45
CA PRO A 213 13.48 6.33 -11.15
C PRO A 213 12.98 6.76 -12.53
N THR A 214 12.30 5.88 -13.26
CA THR A 214 11.73 6.21 -14.58
C THR A 214 10.79 7.41 -14.49
N SER A 215 9.79 7.37 -13.60
CA SER A 215 8.84 8.47 -13.40
C SER A 215 9.52 9.71 -12.83
N ILE A 216 10.37 9.54 -11.80
CA ILE A 216 11.08 10.66 -11.18
C ILE A 216 11.92 11.39 -12.24
N THR A 217 12.63 10.65 -13.08
CA THR A 217 13.43 11.24 -14.16
C THR A 217 12.54 11.97 -15.16
N SER A 218 11.40 11.40 -15.54
CA SER A 218 10.49 12.05 -16.49
C SER A 218 9.96 13.37 -15.97
N TRP A 219 9.61 13.47 -14.69
CA TRP A 219 9.18 14.74 -14.06
C TRP A 219 10.25 15.85 -14.17
N PHE A 220 11.53 15.48 -13.96
CA PHE A 220 12.62 16.46 -14.12
C PHE A 220 12.84 16.85 -15.58
N VAL A 221 12.71 15.90 -16.51
CA VAL A 221 12.83 16.17 -17.96
C VAL A 221 11.74 17.11 -18.42
N GLU A 222 10.48 16.87 -18.05
CA GLU A 222 9.36 17.75 -18.36
C GLU A 222 9.56 19.16 -17.79
N ALA A 223 9.91 19.25 -16.51
CA ALA A 223 10.18 20.54 -15.86
C ALA A 223 11.34 21.29 -16.50
N ALA A 224 12.32 20.61 -17.08
CA ALA A 224 13.42 21.21 -17.81
C ALA A 224 13.05 21.65 -19.25
N GLY A 225 11.82 21.43 -19.69
CA GLY A 225 11.30 21.90 -20.99
C GLY A 225 11.71 21.08 -22.21
N LYS A 226 11.86 19.77 -22.06
CA LYS A 226 12.17 18.84 -23.14
C LYS A 226 11.05 17.83 -23.36
#